data_3b79d37c3b056f6c36ae7fa8c82dfb87
#
_entry.id   3b79d37c3b056f6c36ae7fa8c82dfb87
#
_cell.length_a   1.000
_cell.length_b   1.000
_cell.length_c   1.000
_cell.angle_alpha   90.00
_cell.angle_beta   90.00
_cell.angle_gamma   90.00
#
_symmetry.space_group_name_H-M   'P 1'
#
loop_
_entity.id
_entity.type
_entity.pdbx_description
1 polymer ?
#
loop_
_entity_poly.entity_id
_entity_poly.type
_entity_poly.pdbx_seq_one_letter_code
_entity_poly.pdbx_strand_id
1 'polypeptide(L)'
;IKCKWPNFANEGRNVWLGISTDAFNPNGVLSNSYSCWPVYMIPYNLPPSLCMKSQFQMLSLLIPGPKAPSQDIDVYLEPLVDELRELWMEGVASFDMDKREMFTMKAILLWGIHDFPALGNLSGCVTHGYKACPVCAMETESEYVGNKIVYPKYRRFLKDDHPYRCVKYGWYKDSEDKEPPTRLRGPSLLEKLDRI
;
A
#
# COMPACT_ATOMS: atom_id res chain seq x y z
N ILE A 1 -6.18 16.23 -4.04
CA ILE A 1 -5.29 16.96 -3.12
C ILE A 1 -5.59 18.45 -3.19
N LYS A 2 -5.51 19.06 -4.37
CA LYS A 2 -5.76 20.52 -4.54
C LYS A 2 -7.05 20.99 -3.86
N CYS A 3 -8.14 20.25 -3.98
CA CYS A 3 -9.42 20.62 -3.35
C CYS A 3 -9.44 20.40 -1.83
N LYS A 4 -8.71 19.42 -1.31
CA LYS A 4 -8.75 19.04 0.11
C LYS A 4 -7.67 19.77 0.93
N TRP A 5 -6.50 20.02 0.31
CA TRP A 5 -5.36 20.68 0.95
C TRP A 5 -4.76 21.75 0.03
N PRO A 6 -5.46 22.88 -0.16
CA PRO A 6 -5.03 23.93 -1.07
C PRO A 6 -3.70 24.55 -0.66
N ASN A 7 -3.45 24.74 0.64
CA ASN A 7 -2.19 25.32 1.11
C ASN A 7 -0.97 24.48 0.75
N PHE A 8 -1.08 23.14 0.84
CA PHE A 8 -0.04 22.25 0.38
C PHE A 8 0.15 22.31 -1.13
N ALA A 9 -0.93 22.35 -1.87
CA ALA A 9 -0.91 22.30 -3.34
C ALA A 9 -0.50 23.63 -4.00
N ASN A 10 -0.57 24.74 -3.28
CA ASN A 10 -0.16 26.05 -3.77
C ASN A 10 1.36 26.25 -3.77
N GLU A 11 2.09 25.49 -2.92
CA GLU A 11 3.55 25.47 -2.98
C GLU A 11 3.99 24.35 -3.93
N GLY A 12 4.42 24.72 -5.13
CA GLY A 12 4.80 23.79 -6.20
C GLY A 12 6.04 22.94 -5.90
N ARG A 13 6.82 23.33 -4.89
CA ARG A 13 8.05 22.62 -4.45
C ARG A 13 7.77 21.56 -3.38
N ASN A 14 6.54 21.48 -2.87
CA ASN A 14 6.14 20.42 -1.97
C ASN A 14 6.19 19.06 -2.65
N VAL A 15 6.65 18.03 -1.93
CA VAL A 15 6.98 16.73 -2.50
C VAL A 15 5.81 15.75 -2.37
N TRP A 16 5.51 15.07 -3.45
CA TRP A 16 4.48 14.04 -3.53
C TRP A 16 5.15 12.68 -3.61
N LEU A 17 4.97 11.87 -2.58
CA LEU A 17 5.69 10.61 -2.41
C LEU A 17 4.77 9.41 -2.61
N GLY A 18 5.32 8.36 -3.18
CA GLY A 18 4.83 6.99 -3.08
C GLY A 18 5.82 6.15 -2.31
N ILE A 19 5.33 5.10 -1.66
CA ILE A 19 6.15 4.10 -0.97
C ILE A 19 6.05 2.76 -1.68
N SER A 20 7.17 2.05 -1.78
CA SER A 20 7.22 0.68 -2.31
C SER A 20 8.12 -0.17 -1.44
N THR A 21 7.68 -1.37 -1.13
CA THR A 21 8.51 -2.37 -0.44
C THR A 21 8.13 -3.77 -0.91
N ASP A 22 9.11 -4.63 -0.95
CA ASP A 22 8.96 -6.04 -1.33
C ASP A 22 10.12 -6.86 -0.77
N ALA A 23 9.92 -8.17 -0.67
CA ALA A 23 10.95 -9.11 -0.28
C ALA A 23 12.01 -9.25 -1.36
N PHE A 24 13.27 -9.20 -0.97
CA PHE A 24 14.40 -9.36 -1.87
C PHE A 24 15.46 -10.31 -1.29
N ASN A 25 15.90 -11.29 -2.07
CA ASN A 25 17.02 -12.16 -1.71
C ASN A 25 18.30 -11.68 -2.44
N PRO A 26 19.24 -11.04 -1.75
CA PRO A 26 20.47 -10.54 -2.37
C PRO A 26 21.43 -11.64 -2.83
N ASN A 27 21.27 -12.87 -2.31
CA ASN A 27 22.17 -14.00 -2.60
C ASN A 27 21.73 -14.81 -3.83
N GLY A 28 20.59 -14.44 -4.47
CA GLY A 28 20.05 -15.13 -5.64
C GLY A 28 19.29 -16.42 -5.31
N VAL A 29 18.71 -17.02 -6.36
CA VAL A 29 17.78 -18.16 -6.24
C VAL A 29 18.44 -19.45 -5.79
N LEU A 30 19.73 -19.62 -6.00
CA LEU A 30 20.50 -20.85 -5.73
C LEU A 30 21.17 -20.87 -4.36
N SER A 31 21.03 -19.83 -3.56
CA SER A 31 21.64 -19.74 -2.22
C SER A 31 20.61 -19.91 -1.11
N ASN A 32 21.09 -19.91 0.13
CA ASN A 32 20.24 -19.95 1.32
C ASN A 32 19.13 -18.89 1.23
N SER A 33 17.91 -19.27 1.64
CA SER A 33 16.79 -18.33 1.67
C SER A 33 17.13 -17.17 2.62
N TYR A 34 17.23 -15.98 2.05
CA TYR A 34 17.44 -14.75 2.78
C TYR A 34 16.43 -13.73 2.29
N SER A 35 15.75 -13.06 3.19
CA SER A 35 14.74 -12.07 2.82
C SER A 35 15.06 -10.75 3.50
N CYS A 36 15.55 -9.78 2.75
CA CYS A 36 15.59 -8.39 3.21
C CYS A 36 14.48 -7.60 2.52
N TRP A 37 14.08 -6.49 3.14
CA TRP A 37 12.97 -5.68 2.68
C TRP A 37 13.41 -4.22 2.54
N PRO A 38 13.82 -3.82 1.33
CA PRO A 38 14.08 -2.42 1.05
C PRO A 38 12.76 -1.64 0.96
N VAL A 39 12.75 -0.45 1.54
CA VAL A 39 11.65 0.51 1.45
C VAL A 39 12.09 1.68 0.61
N TYR A 40 11.46 1.85 -0.53
CA TYR A 40 11.74 2.94 -1.46
C TYR A 40 10.68 4.02 -1.38
N MET A 41 11.14 5.27 -1.38
CA MET A 41 10.29 6.44 -1.59
C MET A 41 10.47 6.93 -3.02
N ILE A 42 9.35 7.21 -3.69
CA ILE A 42 9.31 7.59 -5.10
C ILE A 42 8.69 8.98 -5.22
N PRO A 43 9.44 10.01 -5.70
CA PRO A 43 8.91 11.36 -5.88
C PRO A 43 8.08 11.46 -7.16
N TYR A 44 6.79 11.71 -7.02
CA TYR A 44 5.86 11.88 -8.15
C TYR A 44 5.79 13.31 -8.71
N ASN A 45 6.60 14.22 -8.22
CA ASN A 45 6.80 15.52 -8.84
C ASN A 45 7.53 15.44 -10.17
N LEU A 46 8.28 14.37 -10.38
CA LEU A 46 9.05 14.15 -11.60
C LEU A 46 8.14 13.69 -12.74
N PRO A 47 8.51 13.98 -14.00
CA PRO A 47 7.85 13.39 -15.15
C PRO A 47 7.83 11.86 -15.08
N PRO A 48 6.76 11.19 -15.58
CA PRO A 48 6.63 9.73 -15.51
C PRO A 48 7.84 8.96 -16.09
N SER A 49 8.53 9.54 -17.07
CA SER A 49 9.74 8.96 -17.65
C SER A 49 10.96 8.96 -16.72
N LEU A 50 10.92 9.71 -15.64
CA LEU A 50 12.02 9.86 -14.68
C LEU A 50 11.69 9.24 -13.30
N CYS A 51 10.48 9.39 -12.81
CA CYS A 51 10.13 9.00 -11.44
C CYS A 51 10.41 7.52 -11.11
N MET A 52 10.37 6.63 -12.11
CA MET A 52 10.66 5.21 -11.93
C MET A 52 12.10 4.80 -12.22
N LYS A 53 12.98 5.76 -12.56
CA LYS A 53 14.40 5.45 -12.75
C LYS A 53 15.10 5.32 -11.40
N SER A 54 16.00 4.36 -11.27
CA SER A 54 16.68 4.02 -10.01
C SER A 54 17.40 5.21 -9.35
N GLN A 55 17.93 6.14 -10.15
CA GLN A 55 18.61 7.35 -9.65
C GLN A 55 17.67 8.35 -8.93
N PHE A 56 16.37 8.22 -9.12
CA PHE A 56 15.35 9.06 -8.49
C PHE A 56 14.52 8.33 -7.44
N GLN A 57 14.79 7.05 -7.22
CA GLN A 57 14.19 6.28 -6.14
C GLN A 57 15.07 6.38 -4.91
N MET A 58 14.51 6.75 -3.79
CA MET A 58 15.24 6.90 -2.53
C MET A 58 15.08 5.62 -1.70
N LEU A 59 16.18 4.92 -1.43
CA LEU A 59 16.18 3.87 -0.43
C LEU A 59 16.12 4.52 0.95
N SER A 60 14.93 4.51 1.56
CA SER A 60 14.68 5.18 2.85
C SER A 60 14.94 4.26 4.03
N LEU A 61 14.72 2.97 3.87
CA LEU A 61 14.93 1.97 4.90
C LEU A 61 15.31 0.64 4.27
N LEU A 62 16.16 -0.12 4.95
CA LEU A 62 16.44 -1.52 4.62
C LEU A 62 16.23 -2.39 5.85
N ILE A 63 15.17 -3.20 5.83
CA ILE A 63 14.90 -4.17 6.89
C ILE A 63 15.77 -5.41 6.63
N PRO A 64 16.71 -5.75 7.53
CA PRO A 64 17.62 -6.86 7.31
C PRO A 64 16.93 -8.21 7.46
N GLY A 65 17.43 -9.22 6.69
CA GLY A 65 17.04 -10.60 6.85
C GLY A 65 17.64 -11.24 8.13
N PRO A 66 17.66 -12.58 8.20
CA PRO A 66 17.33 -13.55 7.13
C PRO A 66 15.85 -13.82 6.90
N LYS A 67 14.99 -13.48 7.84
CA LYS A 67 13.53 -13.70 7.77
C LYS A 67 12.79 -12.43 7.36
N ALA A 68 11.65 -12.60 6.69
CA ALA A 68 10.73 -11.51 6.45
C ALA A 68 10.23 -10.91 7.78
N PRO A 69 9.97 -9.59 7.84
CA PRO A 69 9.49 -8.92 9.05
C PRO A 69 8.09 -9.38 9.48
N SER A 70 7.31 -9.97 8.56
CA SER A 70 5.94 -10.42 8.82
C SER A 70 5.07 -9.32 9.43
N GLN A 71 4.41 -9.60 10.56
CA GLN A 71 3.56 -8.64 11.26
C GLN A 71 4.35 -7.55 12.01
N ASP A 72 5.65 -7.76 12.25
CA ASP A 72 6.51 -6.81 12.96
C ASP A 72 7.03 -5.68 12.03
N ILE A 73 6.58 -5.62 10.78
CA ILE A 73 7.00 -4.60 9.81
C ILE A 73 6.72 -3.19 10.31
N ASP A 74 5.67 -2.99 11.11
CA ASP A 74 5.29 -1.70 11.67
C ASP A 74 6.37 -1.11 12.56
N VAL A 75 7.06 -1.94 13.36
CA VAL A 75 8.17 -1.54 14.23
C VAL A 75 9.31 -0.93 13.41
N TYR A 76 9.60 -1.50 12.25
CA TYR A 76 10.63 -1.00 11.35
C TYR A 76 10.20 0.26 10.61
N LEU A 77 8.92 0.40 10.30
CA LEU A 77 8.39 1.56 9.57
C LEU A 77 8.11 2.76 10.47
N GLU A 78 8.00 2.58 11.78
CA GLU A 78 7.66 3.64 12.73
C GLU A 78 8.53 4.90 12.57
N PRO A 79 9.89 4.81 12.53
CA PRO A 79 10.72 5.99 12.33
C PRO A 79 10.45 6.73 11.01
N LEU A 80 10.21 5.98 9.93
CA LEU A 80 9.88 6.57 8.63
C LEU A 80 8.51 7.27 8.65
N VAL A 81 7.54 6.68 9.35
CA VAL A 81 6.20 7.29 9.51
C VAL A 81 6.27 8.57 10.31
N ASP A 82 7.10 8.61 11.35
CA ASP A 82 7.30 9.83 12.17
C ASP A 82 7.96 10.95 11.36
N GLU A 83 8.99 10.66 10.58
CA GLU A 83 9.60 11.63 9.65
C GLU A 83 8.59 12.13 8.61
N LEU A 84 7.78 11.26 8.03
CA LEU A 84 6.73 11.64 7.09
C LEU A 84 5.64 12.49 7.74
N ARG A 85 5.33 12.24 9.01
CA ARG A 85 4.40 13.06 9.80
C ARG A 85 4.95 14.46 10.05
N GLU A 86 6.23 14.59 10.44
CA GLU A 86 6.92 15.86 10.59
C GLU A 86 6.93 16.65 9.28
N LEU A 87 7.32 16.00 8.18
CA LEU A 87 7.32 16.61 6.84
C LEU A 87 5.92 17.09 6.41
N TRP A 88 4.87 16.38 6.80
CA TRP A 88 3.50 16.78 6.51
C TRP A 88 3.02 17.93 7.37
N MET A 89 3.26 17.87 8.69
CA MET A 89 2.71 18.83 9.66
C MET A 89 3.52 20.13 9.66
N GLU A 90 4.81 20.04 9.84
CA GLU A 90 5.72 21.15 10.03
C GLU A 90 6.48 21.50 8.74
N GLY A 91 7.01 20.48 8.08
CA GLY A 91 7.89 20.62 6.93
C GLY A 91 9.33 20.90 7.37
N VAL A 92 10.22 21.03 6.41
CA VAL A 92 11.65 21.27 6.63
C VAL A 92 12.12 22.51 5.87
N ALA A 93 12.94 23.34 6.53
CA ALA A 93 13.56 24.49 5.90
C ALA A 93 14.52 24.02 4.78
N SER A 94 14.23 24.41 3.56
CA SER A 94 14.94 24.01 2.35
C SER A 94 15.36 25.23 1.54
N PHE A 95 16.48 25.12 0.82
CA PHE A 95 16.97 26.19 -0.01
C PHE A 95 16.70 25.90 -1.49
N ASP A 96 15.98 26.80 -2.14
CA ASP A 96 15.72 26.75 -3.56
C ASP A 96 16.90 27.40 -4.33
N MET A 97 17.68 26.60 -5.02
CA MET A 97 18.87 27.06 -5.75
C MET A 97 18.53 27.94 -6.97
N ASP A 98 17.40 27.71 -7.58
CA ASP A 98 16.95 28.46 -8.78
C ASP A 98 16.47 29.86 -8.37
N LYS A 99 15.62 29.93 -7.37
CA LYS A 99 15.07 31.18 -6.85
C LYS A 99 15.98 31.87 -5.83
N ARG A 100 17.01 31.17 -5.33
CA ARG A 100 17.95 31.61 -4.27
C ARG A 100 17.24 32.10 -3.01
N GLU A 101 16.24 31.35 -2.56
CA GLU A 101 15.46 31.66 -1.37
C GLU A 101 15.26 30.44 -0.46
N MET A 102 15.05 30.69 0.81
CA MET A 102 14.62 29.67 1.77
C MET A 102 13.11 29.51 1.66
N PHE A 103 12.64 28.25 1.76
CA PHE A 103 11.24 27.93 1.86
C PHE A 103 11.02 26.72 2.78
N THR A 104 9.80 26.52 3.24
CA THR A 104 9.42 25.32 4.00
C THR A 104 8.90 24.26 3.06
N MET A 105 9.68 23.21 2.85
CA MET A 105 9.30 22.06 2.05
C MET A 105 8.44 21.12 2.88
N LYS A 106 7.28 20.75 2.37
CA LYS A 106 6.41 19.72 2.93
C LYS A 106 6.34 18.51 1.99
N ALA A 107 6.04 17.35 2.58
CA ALA A 107 5.82 16.15 1.79
C ALA A 107 4.49 15.49 2.16
N ILE A 108 3.90 14.80 1.19
CA ILE A 108 2.70 13.98 1.37
C ILE A 108 2.93 12.58 0.82
N LEU A 109 2.61 11.56 1.60
CA LEU A 109 2.52 10.19 1.11
C LEU A 109 1.16 9.98 0.44
N LEU A 110 1.15 9.66 -0.85
CA LEU A 110 -0.06 9.51 -1.66
C LEU A 110 -0.61 8.09 -1.61
N TRP A 111 0.26 7.10 -1.81
CA TRP A 111 -0.09 5.68 -1.89
C TRP A 111 1.12 4.78 -1.72
N GLY A 112 0.85 3.51 -1.46
CA GLY A 112 1.82 2.43 -1.53
C GLY A 112 1.64 1.60 -2.81
N ILE A 113 2.75 1.09 -3.36
CA ILE A 113 2.79 0.17 -4.50
C ILE A 113 3.45 -1.10 -4.01
N HIS A 114 2.67 -2.15 -3.85
CA HIS A 114 3.11 -3.42 -3.29
C HIS A 114 2.48 -4.57 -4.05
N ASP A 115 3.15 -5.71 -4.09
CA ASP A 115 2.52 -6.95 -4.49
C ASP A 115 1.55 -7.45 -3.39
N PHE A 116 0.82 -8.51 -3.66
CA PHE A 116 -0.19 -9.00 -2.71
C PHE A 116 0.41 -9.55 -1.41
N PRO A 117 1.53 -10.29 -1.40
CA PRO A 117 2.21 -10.69 -0.17
C PRO A 117 2.72 -9.53 0.67
N ALA A 118 3.38 -8.54 0.05
CA ALA A 118 3.87 -7.36 0.76
C ALA A 118 2.72 -6.52 1.33
N LEU A 119 1.62 -6.36 0.57
CA LEU A 119 0.41 -5.72 1.08
C LEU A 119 -0.17 -6.43 2.30
N GLY A 120 -0.10 -7.76 2.34
CA GLY A 120 -0.51 -8.54 3.51
C GLY A 120 0.29 -8.17 4.76
N ASN A 121 1.61 -8.10 4.66
CA ASN A 121 2.46 -7.70 5.77
C ASN A 121 2.15 -6.26 6.23
N LEU A 122 2.05 -5.31 5.30
CA LEU A 122 1.76 -3.90 5.59
C LEU A 122 0.36 -3.65 6.17
N SER A 123 -0.61 -4.48 5.82
CA SER A 123 -1.99 -4.35 6.31
C SER A 123 -2.29 -5.20 7.55
N GLY A 124 -1.34 -6.03 8.01
CA GLY A 124 -1.57 -7.02 9.05
C GLY A 124 -2.54 -8.15 8.65
N CYS A 125 -2.91 -8.22 7.35
CA CYS A 125 -3.83 -9.23 6.84
C CYS A 125 -3.09 -10.47 6.35
N VAL A 126 -3.70 -11.63 6.56
CA VAL A 126 -3.18 -12.87 5.96
C VAL A 126 -3.36 -12.87 4.44
N THR A 127 -2.35 -13.34 3.71
CA THR A 127 -2.36 -13.41 2.23
C THR A 127 -2.71 -14.79 1.69
N HIS A 128 -2.99 -15.74 2.58
CA HIS A 128 -3.40 -17.10 2.23
C HIS A 128 -4.44 -17.62 3.22
N GLY A 129 -5.13 -18.71 2.86
CA GLY A 129 -6.20 -19.28 3.68
C GLY A 129 -7.57 -18.62 3.41
N TYR A 130 -8.54 -18.92 4.25
CA TYR A 130 -9.95 -18.57 4.01
C TYR A 130 -10.27 -17.07 4.04
N LYS A 131 -9.44 -16.27 4.68
CA LYS A 131 -9.66 -14.81 4.87
C LYS A 131 -8.59 -13.94 4.21
N ALA A 132 -7.94 -14.46 3.19
CA ALA A 132 -6.81 -13.82 2.54
C ALA A 132 -7.21 -12.68 1.57
N CYS A 133 -7.82 -11.64 2.10
CA CYS A 133 -8.14 -10.43 1.31
C CYS A 133 -8.09 -9.18 2.20
N PRO A 134 -7.10 -8.29 2.03
CA PRO A 134 -7.00 -7.05 2.81
C PRO A 134 -8.15 -6.06 2.53
N VAL A 135 -8.87 -6.20 1.41
CA VAL A 135 -10.04 -5.37 1.10
C VAL A 135 -11.30 -5.87 1.80
N CYS A 136 -11.54 -7.19 1.78
CA CYS A 136 -12.72 -7.80 2.38
C CYS A 136 -12.52 -8.14 3.86
N ALA A 137 -11.28 -8.35 4.28
CA ALA A 137 -10.92 -8.76 5.64
C ALA A 137 -11.78 -9.94 6.13
N MET A 138 -12.48 -9.78 7.25
CA MET A 138 -13.33 -10.82 7.81
C MET A 138 -14.55 -11.18 6.96
N GLU A 139 -14.97 -10.31 6.05
CA GLU A 139 -16.07 -10.55 5.10
C GLU A 139 -15.62 -11.31 3.84
N THR A 140 -14.36 -11.77 3.78
CA THR A 140 -13.88 -12.62 2.70
C THR A 140 -14.66 -13.93 2.69
N GLU A 141 -15.30 -14.22 1.57
CA GLU A 141 -15.98 -15.50 1.34
C GLU A 141 -15.10 -16.40 0.48
N SER A 142 -14.82 -17.58 0.98
CA SER A 142 -13.98 -18.55 0.30
C SER A 142 -14.53 -19.96 0.48
N GLU A 143 -14.20 -20.84 -0.46
CA GLU A 143 -14.60 -22.25 -0.47
C GLU A 143 -13.38 -23.13 -0.74
N TYR A 144 -13.39 -24.34 -0.19
CA TYR A 144 -12.36 -25.33 -0.48
C TYR A 144 -12.83 -26.25 -1.61
N VAL A 145 -12.16 -26.16 -2.75
CA VAL A 145 -12.53 -26.94 -3.95
C VAL A 145 -11.28 -27.50 -4.62
N GLY A 146 -11.25 -28.79 -4.89
CA GLY A 146 -10.15 -29.43 -5.61
C GLY A 146 -8.78 -29.23 -4.97
N ASN A 147 -8.67 -29.41 -3.67
CA ASN A 147 -7.46 -29.19 -2.86
C ASN A 147 -6.93 -27.74 -2.85
N LYS A 148 -7.77 -26.76 -3.16
CA LYS A 148 -7.40 -25.34 -3.15
C LYS A 148 -8.51 -24.52 -2.51
N ILE A 149 -8.12 -23.41 -1.90
CA ILE A 149 -9.06 -22.37 -1.47
C ILE A 149 -9.31 -21.44 -2.65
N VAL A 150 -10.59 -21.26 -2.99
CA VAL A 150 -11.06 -20.37 -4.03
C VAL A 150 -11.94 -19.26 -3.46
N TYR A 151 -11.99 -18.11 -4.13
CA TYR A 151 -12.76 -16.95 -3.70
C TYR A 151 -13.81 -16.58 -4.73
N PRO A 152 -14.97 -17.31 -4.77
CA PRO A 152 -15.94 -17.20 -5.86
C PRO A 152 -16.77 -15.91 -5.82
N LYS A 153 -16.79 -15.19 -4.71
CA LYS A 153 -17.70 -14.06 -4.47
C LYS A 153 -17.16 -12.69 -4.90
N TYR A 154 -16.15 -12.64 -5.77
CA TYR A 154 -15.59 -11.38 -6.26
C TYR A 154 -16.54 -10.60 -7.19
N ARG A 155 -17.56 -11.25 -7.75
CA ARG A 155 -18.57 -10.60 -8.62
C ARG A 155 -19.40 -9.54 -7.92
N ARG A 156 -19.47 -9.57 -6.59
CA ARG A 156 -20.12 -8.53 -5.76
C ARG A 156 -19.50 -7.14 -5.91
N PHE A 157 -18.28 -7.04 -6.45
CA PHE A 157 -17.62 -5.76 -6.75
C PHE A 157 -18.00 -5.17 -8.11
N LEU A 158 -18.73 -5.91 -8.94
CA LEU A 158 -19.30 -5.42 -10.18
C LEU A 158 -20.54 -4.56 -9.87
N LYS A 159 -20.92 -3.68 -10.81
CA LYS A 159 -22.17 -2.92 -10.71
C LYS A 159 -23.37 -3.87 -10.61
N ASP A 160 -24.44 -3.44 -9.95
CA ASP A 160 -25.61 -4.28 -9.69
C ASP A 160 -26.31 -4.78 -10.95
N ASP A 161 -26.32 -3.97 -12.00
CA ASP A 161 -26.86 -4.28 -13.31
C ASP A 161 -25.91 -5.08 -14.22
N HIS A 162 -24.71 -5.43 -13.73
CA HIS A 162 -23.71 -6.09 -14.58
C HIS A 162 -24.12 -7.53 -14.92
N PRO A 163 -24.21 -7.92 -16.22
CA PRO A 163 -24.70 -9.24 -16.64
C PRO A 163 -23.95 -10.42 -16.02
N TYR A 164 -22.66 -10.25 -15.70
CA TYR A 164 -21.84 -11.29 -15.11
C TYR A 164 -22.25 -11.65 -13.68
N ARG A 165 -22.98 -10.79 -12.97
CA ARG A 165 -23.54 -11.12 -11.65
C ARG A 165 -24.62 -12.22 -11.74
N CYS A 166 -25.32 -12.32 -12.87
CA CYS A 166 -26.39 -13.28 -13.09
C CYS A 166 -25.91 -14.63 -13.68
N VAL A 167 -24.63 -14.77 -14.00
CA VAL A 167 -24.06 -16.00 -14.59
C VAL A 167 -24.16 -17.16 -13.59
N LYS A 168 -24.69 -18.31 -14.06
CA LYS A 168 -24.92 -19.53 -13.26
C LYS A 168 -24.32 -20.78 -13.92
N TYR A 169 -23.08 -20.73 -14.34
CA TYR A 169 -22.40 -21.91 -14.90
C TYR A 169 -20.97 -22.06 -14.37
N GLY A 170 -20.42 -23.24 -14.49
CA GLY A 170 -19.06 -23.56 -14.04
C GLY A 170 -18.94 -23.44 -12.52
N TRP A 171 -18.10 -22.54 -12.06
CA TRP A 171 -17.85 -22.26 -10.65
C TRP A 171 -18.97 -21.49 -9.96
N TYR A 172 -19.86 -20.87 -10.73
CA TYR A 172 -20.92 -20.01 -10.22
C TYR A 172 -22.26 -20.75 -10.21
N LYS A 173 -22.64 -21.29 -9.07
CA LYS A 173 -23.91 -22.01 -8.89
C LYS A 173 -25.09 -21.07 -8.84
N ASP A 174 -24.89 -19.88 -8.28
CA ASP A 174 -25.95 -18.89 -8.02
C ASP A 174 -25.58 -17.51 -8.58
N SER A 175 -26.58 -16.63 -8.73
CA SER A 175 -26.37 -15.20 -8.97
C SER A 175 -25.66 -14.56 -7.77
N GLU A 176 -24.98 -13.44 -8.02
CA GLU A 176 -24.32 -12.66 -6.98
C GLU A 176 -25.20 -11.48 -6.57
N ASP A 177 -25.91 -11.64 -5.47
CA ASP A 177 -26.86 -10.63 -4.98
C ASP A 177 -26.29 -9.80 -3.81
N LYS A 178 -25.11 -10.17 -3.29
CA LYS A 178 -24.48 -9.47 -2.17
C LYS A 178 -23.81 -8.18 -2.64
N GLU A 179 -23.95 -7.18 -1.80
CA GLU A 179 -23.18 -5.95 -1.90
C GLU A 179 -21.69 -6.15 -1.60
N PRO A 180 -20.80 -5.36 -2.19
CA PRO A 180 -19.40 -5.37 -1.81
C PRO A 180 -19.23 -4.90 -0.36
N PRO A 181 -18.25 -5.43 0.38
CA PRO A 181 -17.98 -4.96 1.73
C PRO A 181 -17.61 -3.48 1.71
N THR A 182 -18.05 -2.77 2.73
CA THR A 182 -17.72 -1.35 2.88
C THR A 182 -16.22 -1.17 3.06
N ARG A 183 -15.59 -0.44 2.16
CA ARG A 183 -14.16 -0.14 2.27
C ARG A 183 -13.88 0.65 3.53
N LEU A 184 -12.96 0.17 4.34
CA LEU A 184 -12.48 0.91 5.51
C LEU A 184 -11.78 2.18 5.04
N ARG A 185 -12.17 3.32 5.61
CA ARG A 185 -11.49 4.60 5.43
C ARG A 185 -10.54 4.83 6.61
N GLY A 186 -9.49 5.63 6.40
CA GLY A 186 -8.49 5.90 7.43
C GLY A 186 -9.06 6.23 8.82
N PRO A 187 -10.03 7.16 8.96
CA PRO A 187 -10.64 7.43 10.27
C PRO A 187 -11.32 6.21 10.91
N SER A 188 -12.06 5.42 10.12
CA SER A 188 -12.71 4.20 10.62
C SER A 188 -11.73 3.09 10.97
N LEU A 189 -10.56 3.07 10.33
CA LEU A 189 -9.49 2.14 10.66
C LEU A 189 -8.81 2.54 11.97
N LEU A 190 -8.47 3.81 12.14
CA LEU A 190 -7.91 4.34 13.39
C LEU A 190 -8.83 4.05 14.59
N GLU A 191 -10.13 4.31 14.45
CA GLU A 191 -11.11 4.01 15.51
C GLU A 191 -11.16 2.52 15.90
N LYS A 192 -10.86 1.62 14.96
CA LYS A 192 -10.76 0.18 15.25
C LYS A 192 -9.44 -0.17 15.93
N LEU A 193 -8.35 0.46 15.56
CA LEU A 193 -7.04 0.24 16.18
C LEU A 193 -6.98 0.77 17.61
N ASP A 194 -7.63 1.90 17.90
CA ASP A 194 -7.73 2.47 19.26
C ASP A 194 -8.52 1.59 20.25
N ARG A 195 -9.18 0.54 19.75
CA ARG A 195 -9.96 -0.41 20.57
C ARG A 195 -9.22 -1.72 20.87
N ILE A 196 -8.01 -1.89 20.33
CA ILE A 196 -7.16 -3.07 20.54
C ILE A 196 -6.11 -2.74 21.60
#